data_d0ff46c9b0c6fda0c6fc490957ff56b1
#
_entry.id   d0ff46c9b0c6fda0c6fc490957ff56b1
#
_cell.length_a   1.000
_cell.length_b   1.000
_cell.length_c   1.000
_cell.angle_alpha   90.00
_cell.angle_beta   90.00
_cell.angle_gamma   90.00
#
_symmetry.space_group_name_H-M   'P 1'
#
loop_
_entity.id
_entity.type
_entity.pdbx_description
1 polymer ?
#
loop_
_entity_poly.entity_id
_entity_poly.type
_entity_poly.pdbx_seq_one_letter_code
_entity_poly.pdbx_strand_id
1 'polypeptide(L)'
;MERLIEEARTRLEKEMILEVIEQNAAGVKLYQKVGFKTIRRLVGYQLANPEVRSKEELQGLDIRELAKLIAIHGLKDLPWQLSAESIAQHTPPERAFRLHDSYCLISDPHVEHIVIWSVLVKAGSRGAGLGPVMMRAVLSRFPGKTWHVPALFPEEMAPVFDQVGMQRSEISQLQMSLKL
;
A
#
# COMPACT_ATOMS: atom_id res chain seq x y z
N MET A 1 6.25 5.71 -25.57
CA MET A 1 6.83 6.30 -24.35
C MET A 1 7.43 7.69 -24.61
N GLU A 2 8.29 7.86 -25.62
CA GLU A 2 8.91 9.16 -25.95
C GLU A 2 7.89 10.29 -26.13
N ARG A 3 6.79 10.04 -26.84
CA ARG A 3 5.69 11.01 -26.99
C ARG A 3 5.09 11.46 -25.65
N LEU A 4 4.87 10.52 -24.71
CA LEU A 4 4.35 10.86 -23.37
C LEU A 4 5.34 11.70 -22.56
N ILE A 5 6.62 11.42 -22.69
CA ILE A 5 7.68 12.21 -22.04
C ILE A 5 7.68 13.64 -22.60
N GLU A 6 7.54 13.81 -23.93
CA GLU A 6 7.50 15.12 -24.57
C GLU A 6 6.22 15.90 -24.17
N GLU A 7 5.07 15.22 -24.12
CA GLU A 7 3.84 15.83 -23.64
C GLU A 7 3.95 16.28 -22.17
N ALA A 8 4.60 15.49 -21.31
CA ALA A 8 4.82 15.86 -19.92
C ALA A 8 5.77 17.07 -19.79
N ARG A 9 6.85 17.13 -20.60
CA ARG A 9 7.73 18.31 -20.67
C ARG A 9 6.98 19.56 -21.11
N THR A 10 6.12 19.44 -22.14
CA THR A 10 5.32 20.55 -22.63
C THR A 10 4.35 21.09 -21.54
N ARG A 11 3.90 20.22 -20.64
CA ARG A 11 3.07 20.60 -19.49
C ARG A 11 3.88 21.10 -18.29
N LEU A 12 5.19 21.21 -18.42
CA LEU A 12 6.11 21.61 -17.34
C LEU A 12 6.03 20.70 -16.10
N GLU A 13 5.75 19.42 -16.32
CA GLU A 13 5.81 18.41 -15.27
C GLU A 13 7.28 18.21 -14.86
N LYS A 14 7.50 17.96 -13.56
CA LYS A 14 8.87 17.82 -13.03
C LYS A 14 9.37 16.39 -13.07
N GLU A 15 8.46 15.45 -13.02
CA GLU A 15 8.77 14.04 -12.87
C GLU A 15 7.62 13.17 -13.40
N MET A 16 7.99 12.04 -13.98
CA MET A 16 7.04 10.95 -14.29
C MET A 16 7.36 9.75 -13.40
N ILE A 17 6.31 9.15 -12.84
CA ILE A 17 6.40 7.92 -12.04
C ILE A 17 5.57 6.84 -12.71
N LEU A 18 6.05 5.61 -12.67
CA LEU A 18 5.31 4.43 -13.13
C LEU A 18 5.63 3.21 -12.25
N GLU A 19 4.75 2.23 -12.30
CA GLU A 19 4.98 0.90 -11.74
C GLU A 19 5.03 -0.12 -12.88
N VAL A 20 5.99 -1.04 -12.81
CA VAL A 20 6.14 -2.14 -13.76
C VAL A 20 6.33 -3.45 -13.02
N ILE A 21 5.64 -4.51 -13.46
CA ILE A 21 5.85 -5.86 -12.92
C ILE A 21 7.33 -6.22 -13.09
N GLU A 22 8.00 -6.58 -11.99
CA GLU A 22 9.44 -6.87 -11.96
C GLU A 22 9.79 -8.04 -12.88
N GLN A 23 8.92 -9.03 -12.99
CA GLN A 23 9.08 -10.19 -13.86
C GLN A 23 8.91 -9.86 -15.36
N ASN A 24 8.39 -8.68 -15.69
CA ASN A 24 8.34 -8.19 -17.06
C ASN A 24 9.67 -7.55 -17.48
N ALA A 25 10.70 -8.35 -17.68
CA ALA A 25 12.05 -7.88 -18.03
C ALA A 25 12.08 -7.00 -19.29
N ALA A 26 11.19 -7.24 -20.25
CA ALA A 26 11.09 -6.42 -21.47
C ALA A 26 10.59 -5.01 -21.15
N GLY A 27 9.55 -4.90 -20.31
CA GLY A 27 9.02 -3.61 -19.84
C GLY A 27 10.04 -2.84 -19.03
N VAL A 28 10.72 -3.50 -18.08
CA VAL A 28 11.79 -2.88 -17.27
C VAL A 28 12.89 -2.30 -18.16
N LYS A 29 13.42 -3.10 -19.12
CA LYS A 29 14.44 -2.63 -20.06
C LYS A 29 13.97 -1.47 -20.93
N LEU A 30 12.70 -1.49 -21.37
CA LEU A 30 12.11 -0.39 -22.14
C LEU A 30 12.14 0.91 -21.35
N TYR A 31 11.67 0.90 -20.09
CA TYR A 31 11.64 2.11 -19.26
C TYR A 31 13.04 2.60 -18.89
N GLN A 32 13.96 1.69 -18.57
CA GLN A 32 15.36 2.03 -18.35
C GLN A 32 16.01 2.70 -19.57
N LYS A 33 15.73 2.19 -20.79
CA LYS A 33 16.26 2.76 -22.05
C LYS A 33 15.82 4.20 -22.28
N VAL A 34 14.61 4.57 -21.86
CA VAL A 34 14.11 5.95 -21.98
C VAL A 34 14.41 6.82 -20.75
N GLY A 35 15.23 6.32 -19.82
CA GLY A 35 15.80 7.09 -18.73
C GLY A 35 15.12 6.94 -17.35
N PHE A 36 14.11 6.10 -17.23
CA PHE A 36 13.54 5.81 -15.92
C PHE A 36 14.53 5.06 -15.02
N LYS A 37 14.55 5.43 -13.74
CA LYS A 37 15.36 4.78 -12.70
C LYS A 37 14.45 4.17 -11.65
N THR A 38 14.78 2.96 -11.20
CA THR A 38 14.05 2.33 -10.07
C THR A 38 14.29 3.14 -8.81
N ILE A 39 13.20 3.51 -8.12
CA ILE A 39 13.23 4.20 -6.83
C ILE A 39 12.95 3.25 -5.67
N ARG A 40 12.09 2.22 -5.87
CA ARG A 40 11.85 1.18 -4.88
C ARG A 40 11.21 -0.06 -5.48
N ARG A 41 11.21 -1.13 -4.72
CA ARG A 41 10.44 -2.34 -4.99
C ARG A 41 9.11 -2.28 -4.24
N LEU A 42 8.06 -2.77 -4.88
CA LEU A 42 6.71 -2.89 -4.32
C LEU A 42 6.37 -4.37 -4.20
N VAL A 43 5.83 -4.76 -3.07
CA VAL A 43 5.55 -6.15 -2.72
C VAL A 43 4.10 -6.33 -2.32
N GLY A 44 3.57 -7.52 -2.57
CA GLY A 44 2.25 -7.95 -2.14
C GLY A 44 2.32 -9.12 -1.18
N TYR A 45 1.22 -9.41 -0.52
CA TYR A 45 1.11 -10.50 0.45
C TYR A 45 -0.23 -11.19 0.37
N GLN A 46 -0.27 -12.40 0.90
CA GLN A 46 -1.50 -13.17 1.08
C GLN A 46 -1.45 -13.96 2.38
N LEU A 47 -2.64 -14.23 2.94
CA LEU A 47 -2.78 -15.08 4.12
C LEU A 47 -4.18 -15.66 4.13
N ALA A 48 -4.28 -16.98 4.10
CA ALA A 48 -5.55 -17.68 4.15
C ALA A 48 -5.86 -18.11 5.58
N ASN A 49 -7.08 -17.83 6.01
CA ASN A 49 -7.66 -18.29 7.27
C ASN A 49 -6.70 -18.19 8.50
N PRO A 50 -6.19 -17.00 8.85
CA PRO A 50 -5.22 -16.86 9.92
C PRO A 50 -5.83 -17.17 11.30
N GLU A 51 -5.11 -17.95 12.09
CA GLU A 51 -5.43 -18.18 13.50
C GLU A 51 -4.76 -17.10 14.39
N VAL A 52 -5.11 -15.85 14.16
CA VAL A 52 -4.54 -14.71 14.91
C VAL A 52 -5.50 -14.29 16.00
N ARG A 53 -4.98 -14.03 17.19
CA ARG A 53 -5.75 -13.47 18.31
C ARG A 53 -5.18 -12.12 18.73
N SER A 54 -6.08 -11.18 18.99
CA SER A 54 -5.75 -9.87 19.54
C SER A 54 -6.80 -9.49 20.58
N LYS A 55 -6.38 -8.78 21.62
CA LYS A 55 -7.28 -8.17 22.62
C LYS A 55 -7.54 -6.69 22.31
N GLU A 56 -6.90 -6.16 21.28
CA GLU A 56 -7.01 -4.76 20.88
C GLU A 56 -8.37 -4.47 20.26
N GLU A 57 -8.96 -3.35 20.63
CA GLU A 57 -10.23 -2.88 20.08
C GLU A 57 -9.99 -1.87 18.96
N LEU A 58 -10.43 -2.24 17.76
CA LEU A 58 -10.40 -1.36 16.60
C LEU A 58 -11.49 -0.32 16.68
N GLN A 59 -11.13 0.93 16.52
CA GLN A 59 -12.08 2.04 16.37
C GLN A 59 -12.34 2.28 14.87
N GLY A 60 -13.62 2.41 14.50
CA GLY A 60 -13.98 2.82 13.15
C GLY A 60 -13.50 4.26 12.88
N LEU A 61 -13.07 4.50 11.65
CA LEU A 61 -12.58 5.80 11.20
C LEU A 61 -13.25 6.17 9.88
N ASP A 62 -13.51 7.43 9.66
CA ASP A 62 -13.92 7.93 8.34
C ASP A 62 -12.76 7.79 7.34
N ILE A 63 -13.06 7.29 6.12
CA ILE A 63 -12.03 7.03 5.12
C ILE A 63 -11.35 8.33 4.66
N ARG A 64 -12.09 9.44 4.60
CA ARG A 64 -11.52 10.75 4.24
C ARG A 64 -10.64 11.32 5.34
N GLU A 65 -10.92 10.97 6.61
CA GLU A 65 -10.01 11.30 7.71
C GLU A 65 -8.71 10.50 7.59
N LEU A 66 -8.79 9.20 7.27
CA LEU A 66 -7.59 8.41 6.95
C LEU A 66 -6.79 9.03 5.80
N ALA A 67 -7.45 9.45 4.73
CA ALA A 67 -6.78 10.09 3.59
C ALA A 67 -6.02 11.36 4.01
N LYS A 68 -6.60 12.22 4.86
CA LYS A 68 -5.89 13.38 5.42
C LYS A 68 -4.66 12.98 6.24
N LEU A 69 -4.76 11.90 7.01
CA LEU A 69 -3.61 11.38 7.77
C LEU A 69 -2.51 10.82 6.86
N ILE A 70 -2.87 10.20 5.74
CA ILE A 70 -1.91 9.73 4.73
C ILE A 70 -1.19 10.93 4.10
N ALA A 71 -1.89 12.02 3.77
CA ALA A 71 -1.28 13.23 3.23
C ALA A 71 -0.21 13.82 4.18
N ILE A 72 -0.43 13.72 5.50
CA ILE A 72 0.47 14.28 6.51
C ILE A 72 1.59 13.32 6.89
N HIS A 73 1.29 12.04 7.02
CA HIS A 73 2.16 11.04 7.63
C HIS A 73 2.58 9.92 6.69
N GLY A 74 2.07 9.87 5.46
CA GLY A 74 2.44 8.85 4.47
C GLY A 74 3.94 8.84 4.15
N LEU A 75 4.42 7.77 3.57
CA LEU A 75 5.75 7.73 2.97
C LEU A 75 5.75 8.64 1.74
N LYS A 76 6.92 9.19 1.41
CA LYS A 76 7.09 9.95 0.16
C LYS A 76 6.97 9.02 -1.05
N ASP A 77 6.50 9.58 -2.13
CA ASP A 77 6.45 8.91 -3.45
C ASP A 77 5.74 7.55 -3.39
N LEU A 78 4.63 7.47 -2.62
CA LEU A 78 3.77 6.29 -2.66
C LEU A 78 3.21 6.10 -4.08
N PRO A 79 2.98 4.84 -4.52
CA PRO A 79 2.16 4.58 -5.69
C PRO A 79 0.86 5.34 -5.62
N TRP A 80 0.38 5.84 -6.77
CA TRP A 80 -0.82 6.69 -6.82
C TRP A 80 -2.05 6.02 -6.18
N GLN A 81 -2.13 4.69 -6.25
CA GLN A 81 -3.21 3.89 -5.64
C GLN A 81 -3.22 4.01 -4.10
N LEU A 82 -2.07 4.28 -3.49
CA LEU A 82 -1.91 4.45 -2.04
C LEU A 82 -1.87 5.93 -1.63
N SER A 83 -2.04 6.85 -2.58
CA SER A 83 -2.05 8.29 -2.31
C SER A 83 -3.29 8.69 -1.50
N ALA A 84 -3.21 9.83 -0.83
CA ALA A 84 -4.33 10.39 -0.09
C ALA A 84 -5.56 10.63 -0.98
N GLU A 85 -5.33 11.09 -2.21
CA GLU A 85 -6.38 11.37 -3.20
C GLU A 85 -7.11 10.09 -3.61
N SER A 86 -6.35 9.01 -3.86
CA SER A 86 -6.94 7.71 -4.23
C SER A 86 -7.68 7.08 -3.06
N ILE A 87 -7.10 7.10 -1.86
CA ILE A 87 -7.75 6.57 -0.65
C ILE A 87 -9.04 7.34 -0.33
N ALA A 88 -9.10 8.66 -0.58
CA ALA A 88 -10.31 9.46 -0.38
C ALA A 88 -11.49 9.06 -1.28
N GLN A 89 -11.25 8.32 -2.38
CA GLN A 89 -12.30 7.83 -3.29
C GLN A 89 -12.98 6.54 -2.82
N HIS A 90 -12.37 5.82 -1.88
CA HIS A 90 -12.97 4.63 -1.31
C HIS A 90 -14.25 4.96 -0.53
N THR A 91 -15.23 4.06 -0.60
CA THR A 91 -16.55 4.25 0.01
C THR A 91 -17.05 2.95 0.63
N PRO A 92 -18.06 2.98 1.53
CA PRO A 92 -18.69 1.76 2.01
C PRO A 92 -19.11 0.83 0.83
N PRO A 93 -18.94 -0.49 0.99
CA PRO A 93 -18.76 -1.24 2.25
C PRO A 93 -17.32 -1.31 2.80
N GLU A 94 -16.35 -0.68 2.16
CA GLU A 94 -14.97 -0.61 2.64
C GLU A 94 -14.90 0.08 4.01
N ARG A 95 -13.93 -0.32 4.84
CA ARG A 95 -13.83 0.16 6.21
C ARG A 95 -12.42 0.57 6.59
N ALA A 96 -12.32 1.77 7.17
CA ALA A 96 -11.11 2.23 7.81
C ALA A 96 -11.18 2.04 9.34
N PHE A 97 -10.04 1.71 9.92
CA PHE A 97 -9.87 1.49 11.35
C PHE A 97 -8.68 2.28 11.88
N ARG A 98 -8.80 2.65 13.15
CA ARG A 98 -7.73 3.23 13.95
C ARG A 98 -7.43 2.32 15.15
N LEU A 99 -6.13 2.21 15.47
CA LEU A 99 -5.62 1.63 16.71
C LEU A 99 -4.37 2.41 17.14
N HIS A 100 -4.46 3.15 18.23
CA HIS A 100 -3.41 4.09 18.65
C HIS A 100 -3.05 5.08 17.51
N ASP A 101 -1.78 5.14 17.12
CA ASP A 101 -1.26 5.94 16.01
C ASP A 101 -1.06 5.11 14.72
N SER A 102 -1.82 4.01 14.59
CA SER A 102 -1.84 3.19 13.39
C SER A 102 -3.25 3.11 12.79
N TYR A 103 -3.32 2.91 11.48
CA TYR A 103 -4.54 2.98 10.70
C TYR A 103 -4.51 1.94 9.60
N CYS A 104 -5.67 1.40 9.24
CA CYS A 104 -5.79 0.43 8.16
C CYS A 104 -7.10 0.66 7.40
N LEU A 105 -7.06 0.53 6.07
CA LEU A 105 -8.24 0.47 5.20
C LEU A 105 -8.32 -0.92 4.60
N ILE A 106 -9.50 -1.54 4.70
CA ILE A 106 -9.79 -2.83 4.09
C ILE A 106 -10.99 -2.73 3.14
N SER A 107 -11.07 -3.68 2.21
CA SER A 107 -12.25 -3.87 1.36
C SER A 107 -13.48 -4.30 2.19
N ASP A 108 -14.56 -4.70 1.53
CA ASP A 108 -15.76 -5.20 2.20
C ASP A 108 -15.42 -6.37 3.14
N PRO A 109 -15.64 -6.24 4.47
CA PRO A 109 -15.36 -7.31 5.42
C PRO A 109 -16.38 -8.45 5.39
N HIS A 110 -17.49 -8.32 4.64
CA HIS A 110 -18.53 -9.35 4.54
C HIS A 110 -18.18 -10.43 3.51
N VAL A 111 -17.29 -10.14 2.55
CA VAL A 111 -16.84 -11.12 1.55
C VAL A 111 -15.74 -12.04 2.11
N GLU A 112 -15.49 -13.16 1.44
CA GLU A 112 -14.47 -14.13 1.84
C GLU A 112 -13.04 -13.58 1.65
N HIS A 113 -12.81 -12.89 0.55
CA HIS A 113 -11.51 -12.33 0.18
C HIS A 113 -11.43 -10.85 0.54
N ILE A 114 -10.65 -10.51 1.54
CA ILE A 114 -10.48 -9.12 2.00
C ILE A 114 -9.15 -8.57 1.46
N VAL A 115 -9.21 -7.39 0.87
CA VAL A 115 -8.03 -6.65 0.42
C VAL A 115 -7.65 -5.59 1.44
N ILE A 116 -6.37 -5.50 1.75
CA ILE A 116 -5.80 -4.42 2.55
C ILE A 116 -5.34 -3.32 1.59
N TRP A 117 -6.06 -2.20 1.58
CA TRP A 117 -5.79 -1.07 0.70
C TRP A 117 -4.78 -0.07 1.28
N SER A 118 -4.73 0.06 2.59
CA SER A 118 -3.77 0.97 3.23
C SER A 118 -3.41 0.50 4.62
N VAL A 119 -2.15 0.70 5.00
CA VAL A 119 -1.67 0.63 6.38
C VAL A 119 -0.81 1.85 6.61
N LEU A 120 -1.14 2.63 7.64
CA LEU A 120 -0.41 3.83 8.01
C LEU A 120 -0.01 3.76 9.49
N VAL A 121 1.21 4.14 9.80
CA VAL A 121 1.65 4.50 11.15
C VAL A 121 2.11 5.96 11.11
N LYS A 122 1.65 6.79 12.05
CA LYS A 122 2.09 8.19 12.12
C LYS A 122 3.61 8.28 12.16
N ALA A 123 4.16 9.28 11.48
CA ALA A 123 5.60 9.43 11.29
C ALA A 123 6.40 9.36 12.61
N GLY A 124 5.92 10.02 13.66
CA GLY A 124 6.57 10.04 14.98
C GLY A 124 6.47 8.73 15.79
N SER A 125 5.62 7.80 15.37
CA SER A 125 5.36 6.53 16.07
C SER A 125 5.87 5.32 15.29
N ARG A 126 6.58 5.55 14.18
CA ARG A 126 7.21 4.47 13.39
C ARG A 126 8.33 3.79 14.18
N GLY A 127 8.54 2.50 13.91
CA GLY A 127 9.54 1.70 14.65
C GLY A 127 9.06 1.17 16.01
N ALA A 128 7.91 1.63 16.54
CA ALA A 128 7.34 1.17 17.81
C ALA A 128 6.49 -0.13 17.68
N GLY A 129 6.52 -0.82 16.54
CA GLY A 129 5.77 -2.07 16.34
C GLY A 129 4.26 -1.90 16.13
N LEU A 130 3.75 -0.68 15.98
CA LEU A 130 2.30 -0.42 15.85
C LEU A 130 1.70 -1.00 14.57
N GLY A 131 2.44 -1.08 13.47
CA GLY A 131 1.97 -1.67 12.22
C GLY A 131 1.56 -3.14 12.38
N PRO A 132 2.44 -4.03 12.86
CA PRO A 132 2.10 -5.42 13.16
C PRO A 132 0.98 -5.59 14.20
N VAL A 133 0.90 -4.69 15.20
CA VAL A 133 -0.19 -4.69 16.20
C VAL A 133 -1.52 -4.39 15.52
N MET A 134 -1.60 -3.35 14.68
CA MET A 134 -2.78 -3.03 13.87
C MET A 134 -3.18 -4.22 13.00
N MET A 135 -2.24 -4.83 12.30
CA MET A 135 -2.53 -5.97 11.42
C MET A 135 -3.08 -7.16 12.22
N ARG A 136 -2.49 -7.51 13.37
CA ARG A 136 -3.04 -8.57 14.24
C ARG A 136 -4.47 -8.26 14.69
N ALA A 137 -4.76 -7.03 15.04
CA ALA A 137 -6.10 -6.62 15.46
C ALA A 137 -7.12 -6.75 14.31
N VAL A 138 -6.75 -6.31 13.10
CA VAL A 138 -7.60 -6.42 11.90
C VAL A 138 -7.86 -7.88 11.54
N LEU A 139 -6.82 -8.72 11.46
CA LEU A 139 -6.94 -10.14 11.15
C LEU A 139 -7.83 -10.87 12.19
N SER A 140 -7.62 -10.58 13.47
CA SER A 140 -8.40 -11.16 14.58
C SER A 140 -9.88 -10.76 14.57
N ARG A 141 -10.19 -9.55 14.10
CA ARG A 141 -11.56 -9.00 14.06
C ARG A 141 -12.45 -9.69 13.02
N PHE A 142 -11.84 -10.25 11.97
CA PHE A 142 -12.54 -10.89 10.86
C PHE A 142 -11.96 -12.30 10.60
N PRO A 143 -12.28 -13.28 11.47
CA PRO A 143 -11.76 -14.64 11.35
C PRO A 143 -12.32 -15.37 10.12
N GLY A 144 -11.63 -16.42 9.67
CA GLY A 144 -12.07 -17.27 8.56
C GLY A 144 -11.97 -16.63 7.18
N LYS A 145 -11.21 -15.55 7.03
CA LYS A 145 -11.07 -14.81 5.78
C LYS A 145 -9.75 -15.12 5.07
N THR A 146 -9.72 -14.91 3.78
CA THR A 146 -8.50 -14.85 2.97
C THR A 146 -8.12 -13.40 2.76
N TRP A 147 -6.88 -13.06 3.07
CA TRP A 147 -6.37 -11.69 3.03
C TRP A 147 -5.40 -11.51 1.88
N HIS A 148 -5.52 -10.39 1.21
CA HIS A 148 -4.66 -10.00 0.11
C HIS A 148 -4.15 -8.58 0.31
N VAL A 149 -2.84 -8.41 0.12
CA VAL A 149 -2.18 -7.11 0.04
C VAL A 149 -1.65 -7.00 -1.39
N PRO A 150 -2.15 -6.07 -2.21
CA PRO A 150 -1.68 -5.92 -3.57
C PRO A 150 -0.19 -5.53 -3.61
N ALA A 151 0.51 -5.88 -4.70
CA ALA A 151 1.93 -5.59 -4.88
C ALA A 151 2.17 -4.08 -5.16
N LEU A 152 1.67 -3.24 -4.28
CA LEU A 152 1.75 -1.78 -4.30
C LEU A 152 2.47 -1.22 -3.07
N PHE A 153 2.70 -2.07 -2.05
CA PHE A 153 3.29 -1.62 -0.81
C PHE A 153 4.81 -1.58 -0.90
N PRO A 154 5.43 -0.46 -0.51
CA PRO A 154 6.89 -0.34 -0.43
C PRO A 154 7.51 -1.48 0.37
N GLU A 155 8.60 -2.07 -0.13
CA GLU A 155 9.26 -3.21 0.54
C GLU A 155 9.76 -2.84 1.95
N GLU A 156 10.03 -1.58 2.23
CA GLU A 156 10.35 -1.10 3.57
C GLU A 156 9.21 -1.31 4.60
N MET A 157 7.98 -1.56 4.13
CA MET A 157 6.84 -1.91 4.98
C MET A 157 6.71 -3.43 5.24
N ALA A 158 7.56 -4.25 4.64
CA ALA A 158 7.53 -5.71 4.78
C ALA A 158 7.39 -6.21 6.23
N PRO A 159 8.09 -5.65 7.24
CA PRO A 159 7.96 -6.10 8.63
C PRO A 159 6.52 -6.01 9.19
N VAL A 160 5.67 -5.14 8.63
CA VAL A 160 4.25 -5.02 9.03
C VAL A 160 3.49 -6.30 8.74
N PHE A 161 3.79 -6.95 7.62
CA PHE A 161 3.09 -8.12 7.09
C PHE A 161 3.80 -9.42 7.49
N ASP A 162 5.12 -9.46 7.42
CA ASP A 162 5.94 -10.63 7.78
C ASP A 162 5.72 -11.05 9.25
N GLN A 163 5.62 -10.07 10.18
CA GLN A 163 5.44 -10.34 11.61
C GLN A 163 4.06 -10.87 11.99
N VAL A 164 3.11 -10.85 11.08
CA VAL A 164 1.78 -11.45 11.29
C VAL A 164 1.60 -12.73 10.48
N GLY A 165 2.68 -13.24 9.87
CA GLY A 165 2.71 -14.52 9.15
C GLY A 165 2.15 -14.46 7.74
N MET A 166 1.98 -13.27 7.14
CA MET A 166 1.59 -13.16 5.74
C MET A 166 2.73 -13.64 4.84
N GLN A 167 2.38 -14.32 3.77
CA GLN A 167 3.32 -14.82 2.78
C GLN A 167 3.43 -13.85 1.62
N ARG A 168 4.65 -13.57 1.16
CA ARG A 168 4.88 -12.72 0.00
C ARG A 168 4.26 -13.33 -1.25
N SER A 169 3.60 -12.50 -2.04
CA SER A 169 3.13 -12.87 -3.38
C SER A 169 4.31 -13.04 -4.32
N GLU A 170 4.15 -13.91 -5.32
CA GLU A 170 5.16 -14.12 -6.36
C GLU A 170 5.37 -12.86 -7.22
N ILE A 171 4.29 -12.10 -7.43
CA ILE A 171 4.32 -10.87 -8.21
C ILE A 171 4.82 -9.73 -7.33
N SER A 172 5.81 -9.01 -7.84
CA SER A 172 6.32 -7.74 -7.31
C SER A 172 6.39 -6.71 -8.41
N GLN A 173 6.50 -5.43 -8.06
CA GLN A 173 6.63 -4.35 -9.02
C GLN A 173 7.87 -3.50 -8.70
N LEU A 174 8.42 -2.88 -9.72
CA LEU A 174 9.40 -1.81 -9.57
C LEU A 174 8.69 -0.48 -9.78
N GLN A 175 8.74 0.38 -8.79
CA GLN A 175 8.38 1.78 -8.96
C GLN A 175 9.57 2.51 -9.54
N MET A 176 9.35 3.19 -10.65
CA MET A 176 10.40 3.87 -11.40
C MET A 176 10.04 5.33 -11.62
N SER A 177 11.04 6.19 -11.66
CA SER A 177 10.85 7.62 -11.95
C SER A 177 11.80 8.11 -13.05
N LEU A 178 11.33 9.16 -13.74
CA LEU A 178 12.09 9.94 -14.72
C LEU A 178 11.95 11.42 -14.38
N LYS A 179 13.06 12.09 -14.10
CA LYS A 179 13.11 13.57 -14.02
C LYS A 179 13.01 14.14 -15.43
N LEU A 180 12.20 15.19 -15.60
CA LEU A 180 11.88 15.79 -16.90
C LEU A 180 12.68 17.08 -17.16
#